data_2b5c30b70a4c6c209bb7360a30f217c3
#
_entry.id   2b5c30b70a4c6c209bb7360a30f217c3
#
_cell.length_a   1.000
_cell.length_b   1.000
_cell.length_c   1.000
_cell.angle_alpha   90.00
_cell.angle_beta   90.00
_cell.angle_gamma   90.00
#
_symmetry.space_group_name_H-M   'P 1'
#
loop_
_entity.id
_entity.type
_entity.pdbx_description
1 polymer ?
#
loop_
_entity_poly.entity_id
_entity_poly.type
_entity_poly.pdbx_seq_one_letter_code
_entity_poly.pdbx_strand_id
1 'polypeptide(L)'
;MSHLPLILVVEDNLANQLLTTSVLIRDGFETEVADCAEDALVSIKARRPDLILMDVQLPGMDGLTFAQSLRSVPEAAGVPVVALASHAMRGDCERAMAAGCVGYLSKPIDTRTLSDELRGHLQKSRPKSMSA
;
A
#
# COMPACT_ATOMS: atom_id res chain seq x y z
N MET A 1 -6.68 -20.44 13.62
CA MET A 1 -5.63 -20.24 12.61
C MET A 1 -5.36 -18.80 12.42
N SER A 2 -4.11 -18.45 12.49
CA SER A 2 -3.77 -17.06 12.24
C SER A 2 -3.84 -16.75 10.75
N HIS A 3 -4.42 -15.62 10.43
CA HIS A 3 -4.55 -15.12 9.08
C HIS A 3 -3.48 -14.05 8.90
N LEU A 4 -2.59 -14.25 7.93
CA LEU A 4 -1.56 -13.26 7.66
C LEU A 4 -2.17 -12.06 6.96
N PRO A 5 -1.80 -10.84 7.35
CA PRO A 5 -2.28 -9.66 6.63
C PRO A 5 -1.80 -9.71 5.17
N LEU A 6 -2.71 -9.38 4.26
CA LEU A 6 -2.41 -9.32 2.84
C LEU A 6 -2.05 -7.89 2.45
N ILE A 7 -0.86 -7.73 1.89
CA ILE A 7 -0.39 -6.45 1.39
C ILE A 7 -0.39 -6.50 -0.13
N LEU A 8 -1.13 -5.60 -0.76
CA LEU A 8 -1.05 -5.42 -2.20
C LEU A 8 0.05 -4.42 -2.51
N VAL A 9 1.06 -4.86 -3.25
CA VAL A 9 2.18 -4.01 -3.64
C VAL A 9 1.96 -3.56 -5.07
N VAL A 10 1.74 -2.27 -5.29
CA VAL A 10 1.53 -1.69 -6.61
C VAL A 10 2.81 -0.99 -7.02
N GLU A 11 3.57 -1.61 -7.92
CA GLU A 11 4.91 -1.18 -8.26
C GLU A 11 5.27 -1.77 -9.62
N ASP A 12 5.75 -0.95 -10.54
CA ASP A 12 6.07 -1.43 -11.89
C ASP A 12 7.51 -1.93 -12.04
N ASN A 13 8.40 -1.61 -11.12
CA ASN A 13 9.81 -2.00 -11.21
C ASN A 13 10.01 -3.36 -10.55
N LEU A 14 10.52 -4.33 -11.32
CA LEU A 14 10.67 -5.69 -10.83
C LEU A 14 11.61 -5.79 -9.63
N ALA A 15 12.73 -5.07 -9.65
CA ALA A 15 13.66 -5.12 -8.53
C ALA A 15 13.02 -4.60 -7.24
N ASN A 16 12.24 -3.53 -7.33
CA ASN A 16 11.53 -2.99 -6.18
C ASN A 16 10.45 -3.94 -5.70
N GLN A 17 9.73 -4.61 -6.62
CA GLN A 17 8.75 -5.63 -6.27
C GLN A 17 9.40 -6.75 -5.46
N LEU A 18 10.52 -7.26 -5.95
CA LEU A 18 11.19 -8.38 -5.31
C LEU A 18 11.72 -8.00 -3.92
N LEU A 19 12.31 -6.82 -3.81
CA LEU A 19 12.82 -6.37 -2.51
C LEU A 19 11.68 -6.20 -1.51
N THR A 20 10.63 -5.51 -1.91
CA THR A 20 9.51 -5.22 -1.03
C THR A 20 8.79 -6.49 -0.59
N THR A 21 8.49 -7.39 -1.53
CA THR A 21 7.77 -8.61 -1.19
C THR A 21 8.64 -9.54 -0.35
N SER A 22 9.95 -9.61 -0.62
CA SER A 22 10.84 -10.45 0.18
C SER A 22 10.87 -10.01 1.64
N VAL A 23 10.94 -8.70 1.88
CA VAL A 23 10.93 -8.18 3.24
C VAL A 23 9.60 -8.48 3.93
N LEU A 24 8.50 -8.25 3.24
CA LEU A 24 7.18 -8.45 3.84
C LEU A 24 6.92 -9.92 4.14
N ILE A 25 7.27 -10.81 3.23
CA ILE A 25 7.10 -12.25 3.45
C ILE A 25 7.96 -12.72 4.62
N ARG A 26 9.21 -12.25 4.68
CA ARG A 26 10.09 -12.57 5.81
C ARG A 26 9.44 -12.21 7.14
N ASP A 27 8.72 -11.08 7.17
CA ASP A 27 8.18 -10.53 8.40
C ASP A 27 6.74 -10.93 8.68
N GLY A 28 6.21 -11.94 7.98
CA GLY A 28 4.93 -12.53 8.32
C GLY A 28 3.73 -11.96 7.58
N PHE A 29 3.94 -11.32 6.44
CA PHE A 29 2.86 -10.84 5.59
C PHE A 29 2.65 -11.74 4.39
N GLU A 30 1.44 -11.75 3.88
CA GLU A 30 1.13 -12.31 2.58
C GLU A 30 1.12 -11.16 1.57
N THR A 31 1.60 -11.39 0.34
CA THR A 31 1.72 -10.31 -0.63
C THR A 31 1.09 -10.69 -1.96
N GLU A 32 0.54 -9.68 -2.63
CA GLU A 32 0.19 -9.72 -4.04
C GLU A 32 0.83 -8.52 -4.71
N VAL A 33 1.15 -8.65 -6.00
CA VAL A 33 1.82 -7.60 -6.76
C VAL A 33 0.97 -7.21 -7.96
N ALA A 34 0.88 -5.90 -8.20
CA ALA A 34 0.28 -5.36 -9.42
C ALA A 34 1.26 -4.38 -10.05
N ASP A 35 1.40 -4.43 -11.37
CA ASP A 35 2.35 -3.59 -12.10
C ASP A 35 1.79 -2.20 -12.40
N CYS A 36 0.47 -2.05 -12.37
CA CYS A 36 -0.19 -0.82 -12.78
C CYS A 36 -1.51 -0.70 -12.04
N ALA A 37 -2.16 0.46 -12.20
CA ALA A 37 -3.42 0.75 -11.52
C ALA A 37 -4.53 -0.23 -11.93
N GLU A 38 -4.61 -0.56 -13.22
CA GLU A 38 -5.65 -1.47 -13.69
C GLU A 38 -5.51 -2.85 -13.07
N ASP A 39 -4.29 -3.39 -13.04
CA ASP A 39 -4.03 -4.69 -12.43
C ASP A 39 -4.30 -4.65 -10.93
N ALA A 40 -3.97 -3.53 -10.29
CA ALA A 40 -4.24 -3.36 -8.87
C ALA A 40 -5.74 -3.42 -8.60
N LEU A 41 -6.54 -2.78 -9.44
CA LEU A 41 -7.99 -2.77 -9.27
C LEU A 41 -8.57 -4.18 -9.42
N VAL A 42 -8.10 -4.94 -10.41
CA VAL A 42 -8.51 -6.33 -10.60
C VAL A 42 -8.17 -7.15 -9.35
N SER A 43 -6.97 -6.98 -8.83
CA SER A 43 -6.53 -7.70 -7.65
C SER A 43 -7.38 -7.37 -6.41
N ILE A 44 -7.69 -6.10 -6.21
CA ILE A 44 -8.51 -5.66 -5.09
C ILE A 44 -9.91 -6.29 -5.15
N LYS A 45 -10.51 -6.32 -6.34
CA LYS A 45 -11.84 -6.88 -6.51
C LYS A 45 -11.87 -8.39 -6.34
N ALA A 46 -10.77 -9.06 -6.72
CA ALA A 46 -10.68 -10.50 -6.56
C ALA A 46 -10.45 -10.90 -5.10
N ARG A 47 -9.64 -10.12 -4.39
CA ARG A 47 -9.32 -10.39 -2.99
C ARG A 47 -8.94 -9.09 -2.31
N ARG A 48 -9.77 -8.67 -1.37
CA ARG A 48 -9.56 -7.41 -0.66
C ARG A 48 -8.28 -7.47 0.17
N PRO A 49 -7.30 -6.56 -0.06
CA PRO A 49 -6.11 -6.53 0.76
C PRO A 49 -6.38 -5.86 2.11
N ASP A 50 -5.49 -6.12 3.05
CA ASP A 50 -5.53 -5.45 4.35
C ASP A 50 -4.86 -4.08 4.29
N LEU A 51 -3.92 -3.91 3.35
CA LEU A 51 -3.23 -2.64 3.15
C LEU A 51 -2.72 -2.61 1.70
N ILE A 52 -2.66 -1.42 1.12
CA ILE A 52 -2.09 -1.21 -0.21
C ILE A 52 -0.83 -0.37 -0.05
N LEU A 53 0.29 -0.90 -0.54
CA LEU A 53 1.56 -0.18 -0.59
C LEU A 53 1.79 0.20 -2.05
N MET A 54 1.79 1.48 -2.37
CA MET A 54 1.66 1.92 -3.75
C MET A 54 2.69 2.98 -4.12
N ASP A 55 3.39 2.73 -5.22
CA ASP A 55 4.28 3.73 -5.82
C ASP A 55 3.44 4.90 -6.35
N VAL A 56 3.87 6.12 -6.05
CA VAL A 56 3.17 7.30 -6.57
C VAL A 56 3.39 7.48 -8.07
N GLN A 57 4.43 6.86 -8.63
CA GLN A 57 4.72 6.95 -10.06
C GLN A 57 4.40 5.62 -10.73
N LEU A 58 3.18 5.49 -11.24
CA LEU A 58 2.72 4.30 -11.94
C LEU A 58 2.62 4.58 -13.43
N PRO A 59 2.83 3.56 -14.28
CA PRO A 59 2.64 3.75 -15.72
C PRO A 59 1.19 4.08 -16.03
N GLY A 60 0.98 5.11 -16.82
CA GLY A 60 -0.34 5.49 -17.30
C GLY A 60 -1.23 6.22 -16.31
N MET A 61 -0.87 6.27 -15.04
CA MET A 61 -1.68 6.96 -14.04
C MET A 61 -0.83 7.35 -12.85
N ASP A 62 -1.01 8.57 -12.37
CA ASP A 62 -0.40 9.02 -11.13
C ASP A 62 -0.97 8.20 -9.96
N GLY A 63 -0.08 7.67 -9.13
CA GLY A 63 -0.49 6.84 -8.00
C GLY A 63 -1.42 7.55 -7.03
N LEU A 64 -1.21 8.85 -6.81
CA LEU A 64 -2.10 9.61 -5.92
C LEU A 64 -3.49 9.75 -6.50
N THR A 65 -3.61 9.93 -7.82
CA THR A 65 -4.90 9.93 -8.50
C THR A 65 -5.60 8.59 -8.33
N PHE A 66 -4.85 7.50 -8.45
CA PHE A 66 -5.41 6.17 -8.23
C PHE A 66 -5.88 5.99 -6.80
N ALA A 67 -5.07 6.42 -5.82
CA ALA A 67 -5.46 6.33 -4.40
C ALA A 67 -6.77 7.08 -4.15
N GLN A 68 -6.91 8.26 -4.75
CA GLN A 68 -8.13 9.04 -4.60
C GLN A 68 -9.33 8.32 -5.21
N SER A 69 -9.14 7.67 -6.36
CA SER A 69 -10.21 6.94 -7.03
C SER A 69 -10.67 5.73 -6.23
N LEU A 70 -9.82 5.16 -5.39
CA LEU A 70 -10.18 3.99 -4.58
C LEU A 70 -11.26 4.31 -3.56
N ARG A 71 -11.46 5.57 -3.21
CA ARG A 71 -12.53 5.97 -2.30
C ARG A 71 -13.90 5.61 -2.86
N SER A 72 -14.02 5.50 -4.17
CA SER A 72 -15.28 5.15 -4.86
C SER A 72 -15.41 3.66 -5.15
N VAL A 73 -14.42 2.86 -4.78
CA VAL A 73 -14.42 1.42 -5.03
C VAL A 73 -14.85 0.70 -3.77
N PRO A 74 -16.04 0.05 -3.76
CA PRO A 74 -16.52 -0.59 -2.53
C PRO A 74 -15.57 -1.63 -1.95
N GLU A 75 -14.90 -2.40 -2.81
CA GLU A 75 -13.98 -3.44 -2.36
C GLU A 75 -12.72 -2.87 -1.71
N ALA A 76 -12.43 -1.59 -1.92
CA ALA A 76 -11.29 -0.92 -1.31
C ALA A 76 -11.71 -0.06 -0.11
N ALA A 77 -12.98 -0.03 0.24
CA ALA A 77 -13.45 0.84 1.31
C ALA A 77 -12.77 0.50 2.64
N GLY A 78 -12.18 1.49 3.28
CA GLY A 78 -11.51 1.29 4.55
C GLY A 78 -10.11 0.68 4.48
N VAL A 79 -9.64 0.31 3.28
CA VAL A 79 -8.29 -0.25 3.14
C VAL A 79 -7.28 0.89 3.19
N PRO A 80 -6.32 0.84 4.13
CA PRO A 80 -5.30 1.91 4.20
C PRO A 80 -4.36 1.84 3.02
N VAL A 81 -3.99 3.01 2.49
CA VAL A 81 -3.05 3.14 1.38
C VAL A 81 -1.82 3.87 1.89
N VAL A 82 -0.65 3.26 1.71
CA VAL A 82 0.64 3.87 2.04
C VAL A 82 1.36 4.16 0.72
N ALA A 83 1.75 5.41 0.53
CA ALA A 83 2.42 5.83 -0.70
C ALA A 83 3.92 5.67 -0.59
N LEU A 84 4.56 5.23 -1.70
CA LEU A 84 6.01 5.16 -1.84
C LEU A 84 6.45 6.16 -2.89
N ALA A 85 7.47 6.96 -2.59
CA ALA A 85 7.97 7.97 -3.53
C ALA A 85 9.47 7.92 -3.66
N SER A 86 9.97 7.95 -4.90
CA SER A 86 11.40 7.98 -5.19
C SER A 86 12.02 9.32 -4.88
N HIS A 87 11.25 10.39 -5.07
CA HIS A 87 11.73 11.75 -4.87
C HIS A 87 10.78 12.45 -3.92
N ALA A 88 11.21 12.60 -2.68
CA ALA A 88 10.43 13.31 -1.68
C ALA A 88 10.57 14.81 -1.91
N MET A 89 9.58 15.40 -2.57
CA MET A 89 9.55 16.83 -2.78
C MET A 89 8.69 17.50 -1.73
N ARG A 90 8.93 18.80 -1.53
CA ARG A 90 8.11 19.56 -0.59
C ARG A 90 6.65 19.48 -1.00
N GLY A 91 5.80 19.16 -0.06
CA GLY A 91 4.36 19.07 -0.30
C GLY A 91 3.87 17.71 -0.75
N ASP A 92 4.76 16.76 -1.05
CA ASP A 92 4.33 15.44 -1.51
C ASP A 92 3.59 14.68 -0.42
N CYS A 93 4.04 14.79 0.82
CA CYS A 93 3.36 14.12 1.94
C CYS A 93 1.94 14.67 2.10
N GLU A 94 1.79 15.99 2.04
CA GLU A 94 0.47 16.62 2.15
C GLU A 94 -0.44 16.21 1.00
N ARG A 95 0.10 16.11 -0.22
CA ARG A 95 -0.70 15.66 -1.37
C ARG A 95 -1.14 14.22 -1.21
N ALA A 96 -0.26 13.35 -0.69
CA ALA A 96 -0.61 11.96 -0.43
C ALA A 96 -1.73 11.86 0.59
N MET A 97 -1.62 12.60 1.68
CA MET A 97 -2.65 12.59 2.72
C MET A 97 -3.96 13.14 2.19
N ALA A 98 -3.91 14.19 1.37
CA ALA A 98 -5.11 14.75 0.75
C ALA A 98 -5.78 13.76 -0.20
N ALA A 99 -5.00 12.90 -0.85
CA ALA A 99 -5.54 11.86 -1.72
C ALA A 99 -6.12 10.67 -0.95
N GLY A 100 -5.96 10.64 0.37
CA GLY A 100 -6.53 9.59 1.18
C GLY A 100 -5.53 8.56 1.70
N CYS A 101 -4.24 8.75 1.42
CA CYS A 101 -3.21 7.86 1.94
C CYS A 101 -3.06 8.06 3.46
N VAL A 102 -2.79 6.99 4.18
CA VAL A 102 -2.58 7.06 5.63
C VAL A 102 -1.11 7.20 5.98
N GLY A 103 -0.22 6.95 5.02
CA GLY A 103 1.21 7.06 5.25
C GLY A 103 1.96 7.36 3.96
N TYR A 104 3.22 7.75 4.12
CA TYR A 104 4.08 8.15 3.01
C TYR A 104 5.50 7.74 3.33
N LEU A 105 6.09 6.92 2.48
CA LEU A 105 7.44 6.40 2.66
C LEU A 105 8.31 6.78 1.48
N SER A 106 9.59 7.02 1.74
CA SER A 106 10.57 7.31 0.70
C SER A 106 11.23 6.05 0.21
N LYS A 107 11.58 6.00 -1.07
CA LYS A 107 12.42 4.94 -1.62
C LYS A 107 13.89 5.35 -1.51
N PRO A 108 14.79 4.40 -1.36
CA PRO A 108 14.55 2.95 -1.23
C PRO A 108 13.94 2.63 0.13
N ILE A 109 13.17 1.54 0.17
CA ILE A 109 12.57 1.12 1.45
C ILE A 109 13.66 0.75 2.44
N ASP A 110 13.38 1.00 3.71
CA ASP A 110 14.25 0.54 4.78
C ASP A 110 13.80 -0.86 5.18
N THR A 111 14.64 -1.85 4.89
CA THR A 111 14.29 -3.26 5.09
C THR A 111 14.16 -3.64 6.56
N ARG A 112 14.59 -2.77 7.47
CA ARG A 112 14.50 -3.01 8.91
C ARG A 112 13.23 -2.45 9.52
N THR A 113 12.65 -1.42 8.91
CA THR A 113 11.52 -0.70 9.52
C THR A 113 10.22 -0.80 8.74
N LEU A 114 10.27 -1.23 7.48
CA LEU A 114 9.09 -1.25 6.63
C LEU A 114 7.92 -2.01 7.26
N SER A 115 8.17 -3.22 7.72
CA SER A 115 7.11 -4.06 8.26
C SER A 115 6.49 -3.46 9.51
N ASP A 116 7.30 -2.86 10.38
CA ASP A 116 6.78 -2.22 11.59
C ASP A 116 5.91 -1.01 11.26
N GLU A 117 6.31 -0.24 10.25
CA GLU A 117 5.52 0.90 9.82
C GLU A 117 4.17 0.46 9.27
N LEU A 118 4.16 -0.61 8.45
CA LEU A 118 2.90 -1.11 7.90
C LEU A 118 2.01 -1.70 9.00
N ARG A 119 2.59 -2.39 9.98
CA ARG A 119 1.81 -2.90 11.11
C ARG A 119 1.15 -1.77 11.90
N GLY A 120 1.86 -0.65 12.05
CA GLY A 120 1.28 0.51 12.72
C GLY A 120 0.05 1.02 11.99
N HIS A 121 0.10 1.08 10.67
CA HIS A 121 -1.06 1.52 9.89
C HIS A 121 -2.19 0.51 9.92
N LEU A 122 -1.87 -0.78 9.91
CA LEU A 122 -2.89 -1.83 10.01
C LEU A 122 -3.65 -1.74 11.34
N GLN A 123 -2.95 -1.51 12.43
CA GLN A 123 -3.59 -1.39 13.73
C GLN A 123 -4.51 -0.19 13.80
N LYS A 124 -4.09 0.93 13.23
CA LYS A 124 -4.90 2.15 13.22
C LYS A 124 -6.17 2.00 12.41
N SER A 125 -6.14 1.14 11.38
CA SER A 125 -7.27 0.94 10.49
C SER A 125 -8.33 0.01 11.07
N ARG A 126 -8.00 -0.74 12.12
CA ARG A 126 -8.95 -1.68 12.70
C ARG A 126 -10.05 -0.93 13.43
N PRO A 127 -11.31 -1.34 13.24
CA PRO A 127 -12.39 -0.79 14.04
C PRO A 127 -12.14 -1.09 15.51
N LYS A 128 -12.44 -0.14 16.37
CA LYS A 128 -12.21 -0.31 17.81
C LYS A 128 -12.99 -1.49 18.38
N SER A 129 -14.16 -1.75 17.83
CA SER A 129 -14.97 -2.88 18.28
C SER A 129 -14.30 -4.23 18.07
N MET A 130 -13.32 -4.29 17.17
CA MET A 130 -12.60 -5.52 16.88
C MET A 130 -11.42 -5.74 17.81
N SER A 131 -11.02 -4.73 18.55
CA SER A 131 -9.83 -4.79 19.39
C SER A 131 -10.15 -5.15 20.83
N ALA A 132 -11.39 -5.33 21.13
CA ALA A 132 -11.82 -5.65 22.50
C ALA A 132 -11.34 -7.03 22.94
#